data_6149879f3a58f0ed7b0905aef0a2eae2
#
_entry.id   6149879f3a58f0ed7b0905aef0a2eae2
#
_cell.length_a   1.000
_cell.length_b   1.000
_cell.length_c   1.000
_cell.angle_alpha   90.00
_cell.angle_beta   90.00
_cell.angle_gamma   90.00
#
_symmetry.space_group_name_H-M   'P 1'
#
loop_
_entity.id
_entity.type
_entity.pdbx_description
1 polymer ?
#
loop_
_entity_poly.entity_id
_entity_poly.type
_entity_poly.pdbx_seq_one_letter_code
_entity_poly.pdbx_strand_id
1 'polypeptide(L)'
;AGSLEQRRAQRPAHLARLDALREGGRLLLAGPLPAIDSAEPGPAGFSGSLLVAEFESLAAAEAWARADPYVAAGVWIEVDVRPFLRVY
;
A
#
# COMPACT_ATOMS: atom_id res chain seq x y z
N ALA A 1 14.40 -10.88 -5.98
CA ALA A 1 15.33 -11.30 -4.93
C ALA A 1 15.48 -10.24 -3.85
N GLY A 2 15.79 -8.99 -4.21
CA GLY A 2 15.93 -7.92 -3.22
C GLY A 2 14.63 -7.38 -2.66
N SER A 3 13.52 -7.59 -3.35
CA SER A 3 12.22 -7.01 -2.98
C SER A 3 11.70 -7.49 -1.62
N LEU A 4 11.90 -8.76 -1.28
CA LEU A 4 11.40 -9.29 -0.02
C LEU A 4 12.14 -8.69 1.18
N GLU A 5 13.47 -8.56 1.09
CA GLU A 5 14.26 -7.92 2.14
C GLU A 5 13.93 -6.45 2.28
N GLN A 6 13.79 -5.73 1.17
CA GLN A 6 13.42 -4.32 1.17
C GLN A 6 12.04 -4.13 1.76
N ARG A 7 11.10 -5.01 1.45
CA ARG A 7 9.77 -4.98 2.01
C ARG A 7 9.81 -5.14 3.53
N ARG A 8 10.59 -6.10 4.03
CA ARG A 8 10.75 -6.32 5.47
C ARG A 8 11.39 -5.13 6.16
N ALA A 9 12.44 -4.57 5.56
CA ALA A 9 13.16 -3.43 6.13
C ALA A 9 12.28 -2.19 6.25
N GLN A 10 11.43 -1.95 5.26
CA GLN A 10 10.58 -0.74 5.21
C GLN A 10 9.19 -0.95 5.81
N ARG A 11 8.82 -2.18 6.16
CA ARG A 11 7.50 -2.50 6.68
C ARG A 11 7.10 -1.69 7.91
N PRO A 12 7.94 -1.51 8.93
CA PRO A 12 7.55 -0.72 10.09
C PRO A 12 7.17 0.71 9.74
N ALA A 13 7.95 1.36 8.89
CA ALA A 13 7.68 2.73 8.46
C ALA A 13 6.40 2.80 7.60
N HIS A 14 6.20 1.84 6.70
CA HIS A 14 5.01 1.73 5.88
C HIS A 14 3.76 1.55 6.75
N LEU A 15 3.79 0.63 7.71
CA LEU A 15 2.67 0.38 8.61
C LEU A 15 2.35 1.57 9.50
N ALA A 16 3.37 2.32 9.94
CA ALA A 16 3.16 3.52 10.72
C ALA A 16 2.33 4.56 9.97
N ARG A 17 2.55 4.68 8.65
CA ARG A 17 1.77 5.59 7.81
C ARG A 17 0.32 5.13 7.69
N LEU A 18 0.08 3.83 7.57
CA LEU A 18 -1.27 3.26 7.54
C LEU A 18 -1.97 3.45 8.88
N ASP A 19 -1.25 3.26 9.98
CA ASP A 19 -1.79 3.49 11.32
C ASP A 19 -2.23 4.94 11.51
N ALA A 20 -1.46 5.90 11.01
CA ALA A 20 -1.83 7.30 11.08
C ALA A 20 -3.14 7.59 10.32
N LEU A 21 -3.31 6.99 9.14
CA LEU A 21 -4.57 7.11 8.39
C LEU A 21 -5.74 6.48 9.16
N ARG A 22 -5.51 5.32 9.74
CA ARG A 22 -6.55 4.60 10.50
C ARG A 22 -6.97 5.40 11.73
N GLU A 23 -6.03 5.95 12.47
CA GLU A 23 -6.30 6.76 13.65
C GLU A 23 -7.07 8.02 13.30
N GLY A 24 -6.85 8.59 12.12
CA GLY A 24 -7.60 9.73 11.61
C GLY A 24 -8.96 9.37 11.04
N GLY A 25 -9.34 8.09 11.04
CA GLY A 25 -10.61 7.63 10.48
C GLY A 25 -10.67 7.69 8.96
N ARG A 26 -9.51 7.78 8.29
CA ARG A 26 -9.40 7.96 6.84
C ARG A 26 -9.14 6.67 6.08
N LEU A 27 -8.69 5.63 6.75
CA LEU A 27 -8.37 4.35 6.12
C LEU A 27 -9.62 3.46 6.06
N LEU A 28 -10.02 3.05 4.85
CA LEU A 28 -11.11 2.11 4.66
C LEU A 28 -10.63 0.67 4.69
N LEU A 29 -9.60 0.37 3.89
CA LEU A 29 -8.99 -0.96 3.87
C LEU A 29 -7.57 -0.86 3.29
N ALA A 30 -6.76 -1.85 3.61
CA ALA A 30 -5.42 -2.00 3.06
C ALA A 30 -5.02 -3.46 3.15
N GLY A 31 -4.29 -3.92 2.15
CA GLY A 31 -3.78 -5.29 2.18
C GLY A 31 -2.91 -5.61 0.98
N PRO A 32 -2.10 -6.64 1.10
CA PRO A 32 -1.28 -7.10 -0.01
C PRO A 32 -2.11 -7.89 -1.01
N LEU A 33 -1.62 -7.92 -2.24
CA LEU A 33 -2.22 -8.69 -3.33
C LEU A 33 -1.41 -9.98 -3.52
N PRO A 34 -1.92 -11.15 -3.10
CA PRO A 34 -1.21 -12.40 -3.35
C PRO A 34 -1.00 -12.63 -4.84
N ALA A 35 0.15 -13.17 -5.21
CA ALA A 35 0.47 -13.42 -6.62
C ALA A 35 -0.34 -14.60 -7.18
N ILE A 36 -0.89 -15.43 -6.31
CA ILE A 36 -1.80 -16.53 -6.66
C ILE A 36 -3.05 -16.43 -5.81
N ASP A 37 -4.10 -17.13 -6.19
CA ASP A 37 -5.38 -17.12 -5.47
C ASP A 37 -5.27 -17.93 -4.17
N SER A 38 -4.61 -17.35 -3.18
CA SER A 38 -4.42 -17.96 -1.86
C SER A 38 -4.11 -16.88 -0.85
N ALA A 39 -4.63 -17.01 0.37
CA ALA A 39 -4.26 -16.16 1.49
C ALA A 39 -2.82 -16.41 1.95
N GLU A 40 -2.28 -17.57 1.61
CA GLU A 40 -0.91 -17.96 1.93
C GLU A 40 -0.17 -18.35 0.66
N PRO A 41 0.28 -17.35 -0.13
CA PRO A 41 0.91 -17.63 -1.44
C PRO A 41 2.26 -18.32 -1.35
N GLY A 42 2.91 -18.36 -0.18
CA GLY A 42 4.21 -18.99 0.00
C GLY A 42 5.27 -18.40 -0.93
N PRO A 43 6.02 -19.26 -1.67
CA PRO A 43 7.08 -18.77 -2.55
C PRO A 43 6.62 -17.87 -3.69
N ALA A 44 5.33 -17.93 -4.08
CA ALA A 44 4.78 -17.05 -5.12
C ALA A 44 4.76 -15.60 -4.66
N GLY A 45 4.64 -15.36 -3.34
CA GLY A 45 4.70 -14.02 -2.78
C GLY A 45 3.51 -13.14 -3.14
N PHE A 46 3.75 -11.84 -3.17
CA PHE A 46 2.74 -10.83 -3.41
C PHE A 46 3.11 -9.99 -4.63
N SER A 47 2.11 -9.66 -5.45
CA SER A 47 2.31 -8.85 -6.64
C SER A 47 2.18 -7.34 -6.38
N GLY A 48 1.65 -6.96 -5.23
CA GLY A 48 1.45 -5.56 -4.91
C GLY A 48 0.64 -5.36 -3.65
N SER A 49 0.06 -4.16 -3.51
CA SER A 49 -0.78 -3.80 -2.38
C SER A 49 -1.95 -2.96 -2.86
N LEU A 50 -3.09 -3.11 -2.18
CA LEU A 50 -4.27 -2.27 -2.41
C LEU A 50 -4.54 -1.45 -1.17
N LEU A 51 -4.84 -0.17 -1.37
CA LEU A 51 -5.18 0.75 -0.30
C LEU A 51 -6.37 1.60 -0.73
N VAL A 52 -7.38 1.69 0.11
CA VAL A 52 -8.50 2.60 -0.09
C VAL A 52 -8.62 3.51 1.13
N ALA A 53 -8.52 4.83 0.90
CA ALA A 53 -8.52 5.80 1.99
C ALA A 53 -9.10 7.13 1.50
N GLU A 54 -9.42 8.01 2.45
CA GLU A 54 -9.94 9.34 2.15
C GLU A 54 -8.80 10.37 2.09
N PHE A 55 -8.81 11.17 1.04
CA PHE A 55 -7.89 12.29 0.86
C PHE A 55 -8.66 13.50 0.36
N GLU A 56 -8.10 14.70 0.57
CA GLU A 56 -8.73 15.94 0.13
C GLU A 56 -8.87 16.03 -1.39
N SER A 57 -7.95 15.41 -2.12
CA SER A 57 -7.93 15.45 -3.58
C SER A 57 -7.12 14.27 -4.12
N LEU A 58 -7.26 14.01 -5.41
CA LEU A 58 -6.45 13.01 -6.09
C LEU A 58 -4.96 13.36 -6.01
N ALA A 59 -4.63 14.64 -6.13
CA ALA A 59 -3.24 15.10 -6.01
C ALA A 59 -2.66 14.81 -4.61
N ALA A 60 -3.45 15.02 -3.56
CA ALA A 60 -3.03 14.71 -2.20
C ALA A 60 -2.80 13.20 -2.02
N ALA A 61 -3.69 12.38 -2.59
CA ALA A 61 -3.55 10.93 -2.54
C ALA A 61 -2.29 10.46 -3.27
N GLU A 62 -2.01 11.01 -4.45
CA GLU A 62 -0.80 10.69 -5.20
C GLU A 62 0.47 11.07 -4.45
N ALA A 63 0.48 12.26 -3.86
CA ALA A 63 1.63 12.71 -3.06
C ALA A 63 1.87 11.80 -1.87
N TRP A 64 0.80 11.39 -1.19
CA TRP A 64 0.89 10.47 -0.06
C TRP A 64 1.46 9.12 -0.50
N ALA A 65 0.94 8.56 -1.59
CA ALA A 65 1.37 7.26 -2.10
C ALA A 65 2.84 7.27 -2.51
N ARG A 66 3.26 8.30 -3.25
CA ARG A 66 4.63 8.39 -3.75
C ARG A 66 5.65 8.67 -2.64
N ALA A 67 5.22 9.19 -1.51
CA ALA A 67 6.07 9.43 -0.35
C ALA A 67 6.26 8.18 0.51
N ASP A 68 5.59 7.06 0.18
CA ASP A 68 5.70 5.84 0.97
C ASP A 68 7.12 5.26 0.89
N PRO A 69 7.67 4.78 2.02
CA PRO A 69 9.01 4.17 2.04
C PRO A 69 9.18 3.01 1.05
N TYR A 70 8.10 2.31 0.70
CA TYR A 70 8.15 1.23 -0.30
C TYR A 70 8.48 1.74 -1.69
N VAL A 71 8.10 2.97 -2.02
CA VAL A 71 8.47 3.58 -3.33
C VAL A 71 9.97 3.87 -3.37
N ALA A 72 10.49 4.55 -2.35
CA ALA A 72 11.92 4.88 -2.28
C ALA A 72 12.79 3.64 -2.25
N ALA A 73 12.33 2.56 -1.61
CA ALA A 73 13.08 1.30 -1.52
C ALA A 73 12.94 0.42 -2.77
N GLY A 74 12.13 0.83 -3.74
CA GLY A 74 11.93 0.04 -4.97
C GLY A 74 11.00 -1.15 -4.79
N VAL A 75 10.27 -1.24 -3.68
CA VAL A 75 9.27 -2.30 -3.45
C VAL A 75 8.05 -2.06 -4.34
N TRP A 76 7.58 -0.81 -4.40
CA TRP A 76 6.53 -0.39 -5.31
C TRP A 76 7.17 0.28 -6.52
N ILE A 77 7.14 -0.39 -7.67
CA ILE A 77 7.68 0.13 -8.92
C ILE A 77 6.65 1.01 -9.62
N GLU A 78 5.40 0.59 -9.60
CA GLU A 78 4.29 1.33 -10.17
C GLU A 78 3.33 1.75 -9.07
N VAL A 79 2.87 3.00 -9.14
CA VAL A 79 1.85 3.54 -8.24
C VAL A 79 0.72 4.07 -9.09
N ASP A 80 -0.46 3.47 -8.97
CA ASP A 80 -1.66 3.86 -9.69
C ASP A 80 -2.67 4.38 -8.67
N VAL A 81 -3.05 5.65 -8.79
CA VAL A 81 -3.96 6.30 -7.86
C VAL A 81 -5.20 6.74 -8.62
N ARG A 82 -6.36 6.27 -8.17
CA ARG A 82 -7.65 6.53 -8.82
C ARG A 82 -8.70 6.98 -7.83
N PRO A 83 -9.66 7.81 -8.26
CA PRO A 83 -10.83 8.09 -7.44
C PRO A 83 -11.64 6.81 -7.25
N PHE A 84 -12.19 6.64 -6.06
CA PHE A 84 -13.08 5.53 -5.74
C PHE A 84 -14.34 6.07 -5.07
N LEU A 85 -15.50 5.72 -5.59
CA LEU A 85 -16.78 6.10 -5.02
C LEU A 85 -17.38 4.90 -4.29
N ARG A 86 -17.41 4.96 -2.98
CA ARG A 86 -18.00 3.91 -2.17
C ARG A 86 -19.52 4.00 -2.24
N VAL A 87 -20.17 2.90 -2.63
CA VAL A 87 -21.64 2.82 -2.70
C VAL A 87 -22.24 1.84 -1.68
N TYR A 88 -21.40 1.13 -0.99
CA TYR A 88 -21.81 0.22 0.09
C TYR A 88 -21.17 0.57 1.42
#